data_ad1077573002f90b498963853b18cc32
#
_entry.id   ad1077573002f90b498963853b18cc32
#
_cell.length_a   1.000
_cell.length_b   1.000
_cell.length_c   1.000
_cell.angle_alpha   90.00
_cell.angle_beta   90.00
_cell.angle_gamma   90.00
#
_symmetry.space_group_name_H-M   'P 1'
#
loop_
_entity.id
_entity.type
_entity.pdbx_description
1 polymer ?
#
loop_
_entity_poly.entity_id
_entity_poly.type
_entity_poly.pdbx_seq_one_letter_code
_entity_poly.pdbx_strand_id
1 'polypeptide(L)'
;MKKPVLVLALFVATVCTLNAQESTAPSKSKFGVTLSTNLFGLDDDLSSVDVGGGFYYSIQLNKRISVYSELDGSTRNFGKQAIMPGLSGEFTTGNVAFYFGPMFDIGKEMNIGLGIVENYLFNSELETKTSTKDISAETNNYSSLYFDFRHQFGKKFGLGTRYEWGLNSIFKNVDRKVSTISFNLFLPLGGKRNPEKEE
;
A
#
# COMPACT_ATOMS: atom_id res chain seq x y z
N MET A 1 -7.86 1.04 -20.02
CA MET A 1 -7.29 0.25 -18.93
C MET A 1 -5.97 -0.49 -19.24
N LYS A 2 -5.34 -0.38 -20.42
CA LYS A 2 -4.11 -1.12 -20.76
C LYS A 2 -2.80 -0.33 -20.52
N LYS A 3 -2.87 0.99 -20.34
CA LYS A 3 -1.68 1.86 -20.22
C LYS A 3 -0.89 1.74 -18.90
N PRO A 4 -1.52 1.67 -17.69
CA PRO A 4 -0.75 1.57 -16.45
C PRO A 4 0.00 0.25 -16.31
N VAL A 5 -0.58 -0.87 -16.80
CA VAL A 5 0.09 -2.18 -16.78
C VAL A 5 1.33 -2.19 -17.67
N LEU A 6 1.29 -1.48 -18.81
CA LEU A 6 2.45 -1.39 -19.71
C LEU A 6 3.58 -0.57 -19.07
N VAL A 7 3.27 0.54 -18.39
CA VAL A 7 4.25 1.37 -17.67
C VAL A 7 4.88 0.57 -16.53
N LEU A 8 4.08 -0.18 -15.78
CA LEU A 8 4.57 -1.05 -14.71
C LEU A 8 5.49 -2.15 -15.26
N ALA A 9 5.09 -2.81 -16.35
CA ALA A 9 5.90 -3.84 -17.01
C ALA A 9 7.22 -3.27 -17.55
N LEU A 10 7.20 -2.06 -18.13
CA LEU A 10 8.41 -1.39 -18.61
C LEU A 10 9.33 -1.01 -17.45
N PHE A 11 8.78 -0.51 -16.34
CA PHE A 11 9.55 -0.16 -15.14
C PHE A 11 10.21 -1.40 -14.52
N VAL A 12 9.47 -2.50 -14.37
CA VAL A 12 10.00 -3.79 -13.88
C VAL A 12 11.09 -4.31 -14.81
N ALA A 13 10.87 -4.29 -16.13
CA ALA A 13 11.87 -4.71 -17.11
C ALA A 13 13.14 -3.86 -17.04
N THR A 14 13.01 -2.53 -16.91
CA THR A 14 14.16 -1.61 -16.79
C THR A 14 14.94 -1.85 -15.49
N VAL A 15 14.24 -2.06 -14.37
CA VAL A 15 14.87 -2.39 -13.08
C VAL A 15 15.56 -3.75 -13.14
N CYS A 16 14.98 -4.75 -13.81
CA CYS A 16 15.60 -6.05 -14.00
C CYS A 16 16.85 -6.00 -14.90
N THR A 17 16.83 -5.20 -15.97
CA THR A 17 17.98 -5.06 -16.88
C THR A 17 19.14 -4.31 -16.27
N LEU A 18 18.88 -3.28 -15.44
CA LEU A 18 19.94 -2.54 -14.72
C LEU A 18 20.70 -3.43 -13.71
N ASN A 19 20.06 -4.49 -13.21
CA ASN A 19 20.69 -5.41 -12.24
C ASN A 19 21.43 -6.58 -12.89
N ALA A 20 21.15 -6.89 -14.14
CA ALA A 20 21.83 -7.98 -14.84
C ALA A 20 23.32 -7.69 -15.10
N GLN A 21 23.73 -6.43 -14.97
CA GLN A 21 25.12 -6.01 -15.27
C GLN A 21 26.08 -5.95 -14.07
N GLU A 22 25.59 -5.99 -12.82
CA GLU A 22 26.47 -5.72 -11.63
C GLU A 22 26.44 -6.75 -10.50
N SER A 23 25.66 -7.81 -10.51
CA SER A 23 25.47 -8.61 -9.31
C SER A 23 25.98 -10.05 -9.42
N THR A 24 27.20 -10.26 -8.93
CA THR A 24 27.68 -11.59 -8.49
C THR A 24 27.31 -11.89 -7.02
N ALA A 25 26.62 -10.98 -6.32
CA ALA A 25 26.22 -11.16 -4.94
C ALA A 25 24.79 -11.76 -4.86
N PRO A 26 24.54 -12.78 -4.00
CA PRO A 26 23.21 -13.35 -3.85
C PRO A 26 22.23 -12.29 -3.36
N SER A 27 21.12 -12.11 -4.09
CA SER A 27 20.06 -11.19 -3.71
C SER A 27 19.49 -11.58 -2.36
N LYS A 28 19.49 -10.63 -1.40
CA LYS A 28 18.86 -10.85 -0.10
C LYS A 28 17.38 -10.57 -0.25
N SER A 29 16.56 -11.56 0.03
CA SER A 29 15.12 -11.39 0.12
C SER A 29 14.66 -11.33 1.57
N LYS A 30 13.65 -10.51 1.85
CA LYS A 30 12.97 -10.42 3.15
C LYS A 30 11.49 -10.66 2.92
N PHE A 31 10.90 -11.46 3.79
CA PHE A 31 9.47 -11.70 3.85
C PHE A 31 8.98 -11.42 5.26
N GLY A 32 7.77 -10.92 5.40
CA GLY A 32 7.20 -10.65 6.71
C GLY A 32 5.73 -10.30 6.67
N VAL A 33 5.23 -9.90 7.84
CA VAL A 33 3.86 -9.47 8.06
C VAL A 33 3.86 -7.98 8.37
N THR A 34 2.84 -7.28 7.91
CA THR A 34 2.52 -5.89 8.30
C THR A 34 1.24 -5.87 9.13
N LEU A 35 1.22 -4.97 10.11
CA LEU A 35 0.01 -4.54 10.80
C LEU A 35 -0.07 -3.03 10.66
N SER A 36 -1.21 -2.50 10.29
CA SER A 36 -1.40 -1.09 10.02
C SER A 36 -2.58 -0.51 10.81
N THR A 37 -2.42 0.75 11.19
CA THR A 37 -3.54 1.63 11.58
C THR A 37 -3.57 2.75 10.57
N ASN A 38 -4.70 2.92 9.91
CA ASN A 38 -4.85 3.85 8.80
C ASN A 38 -5.81 4.97 9.18
N LEU A 39 -5.37 6.22 8.99
CA LEU A 39 -6.23 7.40 8.95
C LEU A 39 -6.51 7.66 7.48
N PHE A 40 -7.75 7.69 7.08
CA PHE A 40 -8.12 7.87 5.68
C PHE A 40 -9.37 8.73 5.54
N GLY A 41 -9.60 9.20 4.34
CA GLY A 41 -10.75 10.01 4.00
C GLY A 41 -10.85 10.33 2.53
N LEU A 42 -11.87 11.10 2.18
CA LEU A 42 -12.13 11.56 0.82
C LEU A 42 -11.68 13.02 0.67
N ASP A 43 -11.02 13.34 -0.46
CA ASP A 43 -10.59 14.70 -0.80
C ASP A 43 -9.77 15.37 0.32
N ASP A 44 -8.81 14.62 0.91
CA ASP A 44 -7.91 15.06 2.00
C ASP A 44 -8.59 15.31 3.36
N ASP A 45 -9.87 14.98 3.53
CA ASP A 45 -10.56 14.97 4.82
C ASP A 45 -10.31 13.63 5.54
N LEU A 46 -9.23 13.55 6.31
CA LEU A 46 -8.81 12.36 7.06
C LEU A 46 -9.67 12.20 8.33
N SER A 47 -10.89 11.76 8.18
CA SER A 47 -11.89 11.69 9.25
C SER A 47 -12.16 10.28 9.78
N SER A 48 -11.58 9.26 9.17
CA SER A 48 -11.87 7.87 9.48
C SER A 48 -10.61 7.07 9.82
N VAL A 49 -10.78 6.04 10.65
CA VAL A 49 -9.70 5.15 11.12
C VAL A 49 -10.06 3.71 10.82
N ASP A 50 -9.13 2.94 10.30
CA ASP A 50 -9.23 1.48 10.25
C ASP A 50 -7.95 0.80 10.78
N VAL A 51 -8.03 -0.52 10.86
CA VAL A 51 -6.88 -1.38 11.06
C VAL A 51 -6.78 -2.34 9.90
N GLY A 52 -5.57 -2.59 9.46
CA GLY A 52 -5.26 -3.50 8.37
C GLY A 52 -4.11 -4.42 8.72
N GLY A 53 -3.84 -5.32 7.82
CA GLY A 53 -2.69 -6.20 7.94
C GLY A 53 -2.48 -7.01 6.68
N GLY A 54 -1.24 -7.41 6.48
CA GLY A 54 -0.87 -8.08 5.25
C GLY A 54 0.48 -8.75 5.30
N PHE A 55 0.96 -9.07 4.12
CA PHE A 55 2.25 -9.70 3.91
C PHE A 55 3.09 -8.85 2.98
N TYR A 56 4.36 -8.70 3.30
CA TYR A 56 5.30 -8.02 2.44
C TYR A 56 6.43 -8.92 1.97
N TYR A 57 6.96 -8.59 0.82
CA TYR A 57 8.15 -9.19 0.24
C TYR A 57 9.06 -8.11 -0.31
N SER A 58 10.37 -8.25 -0.05
CA SER A 58 11.36 -7.30 -0.53
C SER A 58 12.58 -8.05 -1.08
N ILE A 59 13.07 -7.63 -2.23
CA ILE A 59 14.30 -8.15 -2.87
C ILE A 59 15.31 -7.02 -2.90
N GLN A 60 16.44 -7.20 -2.25
CA GLN A 60 17.55 -6.25 -2.32
C GLN A 60 18.27 -6.39 -3.66
N LEU A 61 18.29 -5.33 -4.45
CA LEU A 61 18.95 -5.27 -5.75
C LEU A 61 20.43 -4.91 -5.61
N ASN A 62 20.73 -3.95 -4.73
CA ASN A 62 22.09 -3.56 -4.39
C ASN A 62 22.16 -3.11 -2.92
N LYS A 63 23.28 -2.52 -2.48
CA LYS A 63 23.50 -2.10 -1.08
C LYS A 63 22.52 -1.05 -0.57
N ARG A 64 21.85 -0.33 -1.48
CA ARG A 64 21.00 0.82 -1.13
C ARG A 64 19.58 0.75 -1.67
N ILE A 65 19.30 -0.18 -2.60
CA ILE A 65 18.01 -0.24 -3.30
C ILE A 65 17.43 -1.64 -3.19
N SER A 66 16.18 -1.71 -2.83
CA SER A 66 15.35 -2.93 -2.90
C SER A 66 14.06 -2.66 -3.67
N VAL A 67 13.48 -3.72 -4.23
CA VAL A 67 12.10 -3.72 -4.72
C VAL A 67 11.23 -4.27 -3.61
N TYR A 68 10.16 -3.56 -3.34
CA TYR A 68 9.19 -3.89 -2.31
C TYR A 68 7.83 -4.18 -2.92
N SER A 69 7.17 -5.19 -2.39
CA SER A 69 5.76 -5.49 -2.65
C SER A 69 5.06 -5.87 -1.35
N GLU A 70 3.78 -5.51 -1.25
CA GLU A 70 2.95 -5.82 -0.09
C GLU A 70 1.52 -6.06 -0.56
N LEU A 71 0.87 -7.04 0.06
CA LEU A 71 -0.56 -7.29 -0.05
C LEU A 71 -1.17 -7.04 1.32
N ASP A 72 -2.05 -6.07 1.43
CA ASP A 72 -2.72 -5.66 2.66
C ASP A 72 -4.24 -5.76 2.52
N GLY A 73 -4.93 -6.09 3.61
CA GLY A 73 -6.39 -6.13 3.69
C GLY A 73 -6.90 -5.30 4.85
N SER A 74 -7.95 -4.53 4.61
CA SER A 74 -8.62 -3.72 5.63
C SER A 74 -10.12 -3.59 5.36
N THR A 75 -10.86 -3.13 6.39
CA THR A 75 -12.25 -2.69 6.22
C THR A 75 -12.32 -1.20 6.50
N ARG A 76 -12.75 -0.42 5.51
CA ARG A 76 -12.78 1.03 5.57
C ARG A 76 -14.20 1.55 5.79
N ASN A 77 -14.40 2.33 6.84
CA ASN A 77 -15.64 3.06 7.10
C ASN A 77 -15.38 4.56 6.93
N PHE A 78 -15.89 5.15 5.86
CA PHE A 78 -15.71 6.57 5.52
C PHE A 78 -16.68 7.51 6.28
N GLY A 79 -17.45 6.99 7.23
CA GLY A 79 -18.45 7.75 7.93
C GLY A 79 -19.57 8.25 7.01
N LYS A 80 -20.24 9.33 7.41
CA LYS A 80 -21.35 9.90 6.65
C LYS A 80 -20.85 10.65 5.41
N GLN A 81 -21.13 10.11 4.25
CA GLN A 81 -20.76 10.68 2.95
C GLN A 81 -21.99 10.98 2.10
N ALA A 82 -21.93 12.07 1.36
CA ALA A 82 -22.84 12.33 0.23
C ALA A 82 -22.21 11.68 -1.02
N ILE A 83 -22.68 10.50 -1.39
CA ILE A 83 -22.10 9.69 -2.48
C ILE A 83 -22.64 10.12 -3.84
N MET A 84 -23.90 10.57 -3.87
CA MET A 84 -24.60 11.08 -5.05
C MET A 84 -25.63 12.13 -4.62
N PRO A 85 -26.13 12.98 -5.52
CA PRO A 85 -27.24 13.86 -5.24
C PRO A 85 -28.45 13.07 -4.69
N GLY A 86 -28.87 13.41 -3.46
CA GLY A 86 -29.98 12.74 -2.78
C GLY A 86 -29.67 11.43 -2.09
N LEU A 87 -28.43 10.91 -2.17
CA LEU A 87 -28.01 9.69 -1.49
C LEU A 87 -26.84 9.98 -0.54
N SER A 88 -27.12 10.01 0.75
CA SER A 88 -26.13 10.18 1.81
C SER A 88 -26.31 9.13 2.89
N GLY A 89 -25.20 8.63 3.42
CA GLY A 89 -25.19 7.60 4.45
C GLY A 89 -23.78 7.28 4.91
N GLU A 90 -23.66 6.31 5.78
CA GLU A 90 -22.40 5.79 6.25
C GLU A 90 -21.86 4.78 5.22
N PHE A 91 -20.68 5.07 4.64
CA PHE A 91 -20.10 4.25 3.59
C PHE A 91 -19.02 3.33 4.15
N THR A 92 -19.21 2.03 4.01
CA THR A 92 -18.25 1.00 4.43
C THR A 92 -17.90 0.10 3.24
N THR A 93 -16.62 -0.29 3.15
CA THR A 93 -16.15 -1.21 2.12
C THR A 93 -14.97 -2.04 2.62
N GLY A 94 -14.90 -3.30 2.17
CA GLY A 94 -13.69 -4.09 2.25
C GLY A 94 -12.68 -3.64 1.21
N ASN A 95 -11.40 -3.64 1.54
CA ASN A 95 -10.31 -3.23 0.67
C ASN A 95 -9.18 -4.25 0.70
N VAL A 96 -8.67 -4.59 -0.49
CA VAL A 96 -7.39 -5.29 -0.65
C VAL A 96 -6.47 -4.37 -1.44
N ALA A 97 -5.33 -4.05 -0.86
CA ALA A 97 -4.34 -3.14 -1.45
C ALA A 97 -3.07 -3.90 -1.84
N PHE A 98 -2.61 -3.70 -3.06
CA PHE A 98 -1.34 -4.21 -3.55
C PHE A 98 -0.37 -3.06 -3.78
N TYR A 99 0.70 -3.01 -2.97
CA TYR A 99 1.77 -2.02 -3.03
C TYR A 99 2.93 -2.55 -3.83
N PHE A 100 3.53 -1.69 -4.63
CA PHE A 100 4.73 -2.01 -5.40
C PHE A 100 5.58 -0.77 -5.65
N GLY A 101 6.90 -0.89 -5.39
CA GLY A 101 7.83 0.20 -5.69
C GLY A 101 9.25 -0.02 -5.17
N PRO A 102 10.16 0.87 -5.52
CA PRO A 102 11.51 0.91 -4.95
C PRO A 102 11.50 1.38 -3.51
N MET A 103 12.46 0.85 -2.76
CA MET A 103 12.78 1.25 -1.41
C MET A 103 14.28 1.53 -1.31
N PHE A 104 14.63 2.66 -0.73
CA PHE A 104 15.99 3.18 -0.63
C PHE A 104 16.46 3.14 0.82
N ASP A 105 17.61 2.52 1.06
CA ASP A 105 18.27 2.52 2.35
C ASP A 105 19.02 3.86 2.51
N ILE A 106 18.59 4.71 3.44
CA ILE A 106 19.20 6.04 3.74
C ILE A 106 20.08 6.01 4.99
N GLY A 107 20.27 4.85 5.57
CA GLY A 107 21.10 4.60 6.75
C GLY A 107 21.11 3.14 7.13
N LYS A 108 21.67 2.81 8.28
CA LYS A 108 21.73 1.42 8.72
C LYS A 108 20.35 0.83 9.05
N GLU A 109 19.39 1.69 9.44
CA GLU A 109 18.09 1.28 9.99
C GLU A 109 16.91 2.04 9.37
N MET A 110 17.18 2.98 8.44
CA MET A 110 16.16 3.83 7.85
C MET A 110 15.99 3.56 6.37
N ASN A 111 14.73 3.51 5.93
CA ASN A 111 14.36 3.30 4.53
C ASN A 111 13.31 4.32 4.11
N ILE A 112 13.38 4.74 2.86
CA ILE A 112 12.34 5.52 2.18
C ILE A 112 11.83 4.70 1.00
N GLY A 113 10.53 4.53 0.92
CA GLY A 113 9.83 3.89 -0.18
C GLY A 113 8.96 4.87 -0.94
N LEU A 114 8.80 4.64 -2.23
CA LEU A 114 7.80 5.31 -3.06
C LEU A 114 7.30 4.34 -4.12
N GLY A 115 6.06 4.52 -4.56
CA GLY A 115 5.51 3.63 -5.57
C GLY A 115 4.03 3.85 -5.80
N ILE A 116 3.41 2.81 -6.32
CA ILE A 116 1.98 2.76 -6.60
C ILE A 116 1.31 1.73 -5.70
N VAL A 117 0.06 1.98 -5.40
CA VAL A 117 -0.84 1.01 -4.77
C VAL A 117 -2.12 0.89 -5.59
N GLU A 118 -2.52 -0.35 -5.85
CA GLU A 118 -3.79 -0.69 -6.46
C GLU A 118 -4.74 -1.19 -5.38
N ASN A 119 -5.86 -0.51 -5.21
CA ASN A 119 -6.89 -0.81 -4.22
C ASN A 119 -8.08 -1.48 -4.88
N TYR A 120 -8.39 -2.68 -4.44
CA TYR A 120 -9.53 -3.47 -4.90
C TYR A 120 -10.61 -3.45 -3.83
N LEU A 121 -11.76 -2.87 -4.17
CA LEU A 121 -12.89 -2.76 -3.27
C LEU A 121 -13.84 -3.94 -3.44
N PHE A 122 -14.37 -4.41 -2.31
CA PHE A 122 -15.40 -5.44 -2.28
C PHE A 122 -16.39 -5.15 -1.14
N ASN A 123 -17.61 -5.68 -1.26
CA ASN A 123 -18.68 -5.50 -0.25
C ASN A 123 -18.86 -4.02 0.15
N SER A 124 -19.08 -3.17 -0.86
CA SER A 124 -19.31 -1.74 -0.63
C SER A 124 -20.75 -1.49 -0.25
N GLU A 125 -20.98 -1.01 0.96
CA GLU A 125 -22.29 -0.79 1.54
C GLU A 125 -22.51 0.66 1.94
N LEU A 126 -23.72 1.13 1.76
CA LEU A 126 -24.19 2.42 2.24
C LEU A 126 -25.31 2.25 3.25
N GLU A 127 -25.03 2.57 4.49
CA GLU A 127 -26.04 2.56 5.55
C GLU A 127 -26.73 3.93 5.62
N THR A 128 -28.03 3.93 5.38
CA THR A 128 -28.90 5.11 5.55
C THR A 128 -29.70 4.96 6.83
N LYS A 129 -30.46 5.99 7.21
CA LYS A 129 -31.31 5.94 8.42
C LYS A 129 -32.37 4.80 8.37
N THR A 130 -32.71 4.31 7.21
CA THR A 130 -33.84 3.39 7.00
C THR A 130 -33.44 2.05 6.39
N SER A 131 -32.26 1.92 5.80
CA SER A 131 -31.81 0.71 5.10
C SER A 131 -30.33 0.70 4.86
N THR A 132 -29.76 -0.50 4.74
CA THR A 132 -28.42 -0.74 4.17
C THR A 132 -28.58 -1.13 2.72
N LYS A 133 -27.79 -0.50 1.83
CA LYS A 133 -27.82 -0.74 0.39
C LYS A 133 -26.43 -1.15 -0.09
N ASP A 134 -26.35 -2.24 -0.84
CA ASP A 134 -25.15 -2.60 -1.60
C ASP A 134 -24.94 -1.59 -2.73
N ILE A 135 -23.79 -0.95 -2.74
CA ILE A 135 -23.38 0.03 -3.74
C ILE A 135 -22.09 -0.37 -4.46
N SER A 136 -21.73 -1.64 -4.43
CA SER A 136 -20.52 -2.15 -5.10
C SER A 136 -20.52 -1.84 -6.61
N ALA A 137 -21.72 -1.76 -7.22
CA ALA A 137 -21.86 -1.37 -8.62
C ALA A 137 -21.51 0.12 -8.88
N GLU A 138 -21.55 0.97 -7.86
CA GLU A 138 -21.31 2.41 -7.93
C GLU A 138 -19.87 2.80 -7.54
N THR A 139 -19.09 1.85 -7.01
CA THR A 139 -17.70 2.05 -6.63
C THR A 139 -16.75 1.59 -7.72
N ASN A 140 -15.53 2.13 -7.70
CA ASN A 140 -14.40 1.74 -8.55
C ASN A 140 -13.26 1.26 -7.68
N ASN A 141 -12.48 0.32 -8.21
CA ASN A 141 -11.12 0.14 -7.76
C ASN A 141 -10.32 1.41 -8.06
N TYR A 142 -9.37 1.74 -7.21
CA TYR A 142 -8.61 2.97 -7.37
C TYR A 142 -7.13 2.75 -7.15
N SER A 143 -6.33 3.58 -7.79
CA SER A 143 -4.88 3.60 -7.68
C SER A 143 -4.45 4.82 -6.89
N SER A 144 -3.37 4.69 -6.14
CA SER A 144 -2.72 5.80 -5.42
C SER A 144 -1.22 5.77 -5.62
N LEU A 145 -0.59 6.94 -5.47
CA LEU A 145 0.84 7.01 -5.19
C LEU A 145 1.06 6.88 -3.70
N TYR A 146 2.13 6.20 -3.29
CA TYR A 146 2.50 6.17 -1.89
C TYR A 146 3.94 6.66 -1.68
N PHE A 147 4.15 7.26 -0.52
CA PHE A 147 5.44 7.56 0.07
C PHE A 147 5.51 6.90 1.44
N ASP A 148 6.59 6.16 1.71
CA ASP A 148 6.76 5.33 2.89
C ASP A 148 8.09 5.65 3.56
N PHE A 149 8.06 5.87 4.86
CA PHE A 149 9.23 6.03 5.70
C PHE A 149 9.24 4.93 6.76
N ARG A 150 10.36 4.22 6.88
CA ARG A 150 10.50 3.11 7.81
C ARG A 150 11.76 3.23 8.64
N HIS A 151 11.65 2.86 9.90
CA HIS A 151 12.77 2.65 10.80
C HIS A 151 12.77 1.20 11.27
N GLN A 152 13.88 0.50 11.04
CA GLN A 152 14.07 -0.90 11.40
C GLN A 152 14.78 -0.98 12.76
N PHE A 153 14.16 -1.64 13.73
CA PHE A 153 14.75 -1.88 15.05
C PHE A 153 15.47 -3.23 15.09
N GLY A 154 16.72 -3.23 14.69
CA GLY A 154 17.51 -4.45 14.56
C GLY A 154 16.91 -5.43 13.54
N LYS A 155 16.83 -6.72 13.92
CA LYS A 155 16.29 -7.79 13.06
C LYS A 155 14.84 -8.18 13.40
N LYS A 156 14.25 -7.59 14.43
CA LYS A 156 13.00 -8.09 15.03
C LYS A 156 11.76 -7.43 14.49
N PHE A 157 11.76 -6.12 14.37
CA PHE A 157 10.60 -5.38 13.87
C PHE A 157 11.01 -4.03 13.27
N GLY A 158 10.13 -3.45 12.51
CA GLY A 158 10.26 -2.07 12.01
C GLY A 158 8.97 -1.30 12.24
N LEU A 159 9.08 0.01 12.39
CA LEU A 159 7.96 0.94 12.41
C LEU A 159 8.05 1.83 11.18
N GLY A 160 6.91 2.23 10.65
CA GLY A 160 6.87 3.15 9.53
C GLY A 160 5.62 3.99 9.48
N THR A 161 5.71 5.05 8.69
CA THR A 161 4.58 5.87 8.31
C THR A 161 4.49 5.88 6.79
N ARG A 162 3.28 5.80 6.26
CA ARG A 162 3.00 5.83 4.83
C ARG A 162 1.92 6.86 4.55
N TYR A 163 2.14 7.64 3.51
CA TYR A 163 1.12 8.51 2.94
C TYR A 163 0.73 8.00 1.56
N GLU A 164 -0.57 7.94 1.29
CA GLU A 164 -1.13 7.57 -0.01
C GLU A 164 -1.96 8.72 -0.54
N TRP A 165 -1.76 9.02 -1.80
CA TRP A 165 -2.51 10.02 -2.54
C TRP A 165 -3.26 9.36 -3.69
N GLY A 166 -4.60 9.37 -3.64
CA GLY A 166 -5.46 8.80 -4.67
C GLY A 166 -5.33 9.50 -6.02
N LEU A 167 -5.16 8.71 -7.08
CA LEU A 167 -5.03 9.22 -8.44
C LEU A 167 -6.38 9.31 -9.16
N ASN A 168 -7.29 8.39 -8.86
CA ASN A 168 -8.60 8.30 -9.48
C ASN A 168 -9.70 8.15 -8.43
N SER A 169 -10.92 8.41 -8.84
CA SER A 169 -12.09 8.40 -7.98
C SER A 169 -12.48 7.00 -7.53
N ILE A 170 -12.89 6.90 -6.26
CA ILE A 170 -13.50 5.70 -5.68
C ILE A 170 -14.95 5.48 -6.14
N PHE A 171 -15.63 6.54 -6.61
CA PHE A 171 -17.01 6.46 -7.12
C PHE A 171 -17.07 6.70 -8.62
N LYS A 172 -18.06 6.08 -9.29
CA LYS A 172 -18.26 6.21 -10.74
C LYS A 172 -18.82 7.56 -11.15
N ASN A 173 -19.69 8.12 -10.32
CA ASN A 173 -20.51 9.28 -10.67
C ASN A 173 -20.10 10.56 -9.96
N VAL A 174 -19.14 10.50 -9.04
CA VAL A 174 -18.64 11.66 -8.28
C VAL A 174 -17.13 11.54 -8.21
N ASP A 175 -16.41 12.63 -8.50
CA ASP A 175 -14.95 12.64 -8.40
C ASP A 175 -14.55 12.83 -6.93
N ARG A 176 -14.29 11.72 -6.26
CA ARG A 176 -13.84 11.66 -4.87
C ARG A 176 -12.61 10.75 -4.78
N LYS A 177 -11.50 11.28 -4.33
CA LYS A 177 -10.23 10.57 -4.20
C LYS A 177 -9.97 10.21 -2.75
N VAL A 178 -9.32 9.07 -2.54
CA VAL A 178 -8.96 8.60 -1.20
C VAL A 178 -7.54 9.02 -0.89
N SER A 179 -7.34 9.67 0.26
CA SER A 179 -6.03 9.88 0.86
C SER A 179 -5.91 9.06 2.14
N THR A 180 -4.73 8.52 2.42
CA THR A 180 -4.50 7.68 3.59
C THR A 180 -3.16 8.04 4.24
N ILE A 181 -3.14 8.11 5.58
CA ILE A 181 -1.92 8.09 6.39
C ILE A 181 -1.92 6.80 7.20
N SER A 182 -0.90 5.98 7.04
CA SER A 182 -0.78 4.70 7.75
C SER A 182 0.39 4.72 8.73
N PHE A 183 0.18 4.12 9.89
CA PHE A 183 1.22 3.76 10.84
C PHE A 183 1.37 2.24 10.79
N ASN A 184 2.56 1.78 10.44
CA ASN A 184 2.81 0.38 10.12
C ASN A 184 3.81 -0.24 11.08
N LEU A 185 3.51 -1.46 11.54
CA LEU A 185 4.43 -2.36 12.22
C LEU A 185 4.83 -3.46 11.25
N PHE A 186 6.13 -3.60 10.99
CA PHE A 186 6.71 -4.62 10.11
C PHE A 186 7.36 -5.70 10.95
N LEU A 187 6.95 -6.96 10.76
CA LEU A 187 7.48 -8.13 11.46
C LEU A 187 8.15 -9.07 10.45
N PRO A 188 9.49 -9.04 10.32
CA PRO A 188 10.21 -9.97 9.46
C PRO A 188 10.04 -11.41 9.93
N LEU A 189 9.58 -12.30 9.04
CA LEU A 189 9.42 -13.74 9.32
C LEU A 189 10.59 -14.58 8.82
N GLY A 190 11.41 -14.05 7.90
CA GLY A 190 12.55 -14.74 7.32
C GLY A 190 13.43 -13.84 6.48
N GLY A 191 14.67 -14.21 6.37
CA GLY A 191 15.66 -13.69 5.45
C GLY A 191 16.81 -14.69 5.43
N LYS A 192 17.35 -15.02 4.27
CA LYS A 192 18.53 -15.91 4.22
C LYS A 192 19.66 -15.26 5.03
N ARG A 193 20.05 -15.88 6.14
CA ARG A 193 21.30 -15.58 6.84
C ARG A 193 22.46 -15.88 5.90
N ASN A 194 23.29 -14.90 5.67
CA ASN A 194 24.63 -15.18 5.17
C ASN A 194 25.49 -15.51 6.40
N PRO A 195 25.98 -16.76 6.57
CA PRO A 195 26.76 -17.14 7.76
C PRO A 195 28.17 -16.54 7.79
N GLU A 196 28.61 -15.83 6.76
CA GLU A 196 30.01 -15.40 6.58
C GLU A 196 30.39 -14.04 7.20
N LYS A 197 29.62 -13.48 8.14
CA LYS A 197 30.02 -12.24 8.85
C LYS A 197 29.78 -12.32 10.36
N GLU A 198 30.32 -13.34 10.98
CA GLU A 198 30.60 -13.38 12.44
C GLU A 198 32.08 -13.74 12.63
N GLU A 199 32.97 -12.87 12.15
CA GLU A 199 34.37 -12.79 12.60
C GLU A 199 34.76 -11.33 12.79
#